data_45aaa8a9aac33a140a5d318f0be02123
#
_entry.id   45aaa8a9aac33a140a5d318f0be02123
#
_cell.length_a   1.000
_cell.length_b   1.000
_cell.length_c   1.000
_cell.angle_alpha   90.00
_cell.angle_beta   90.00
_cell.angle_gamma   90.00
#
_symmetry.space_group_name_H-M   'P 1'
#
loop_
_entity.id
_entity.type
_entity.pdbx_description
1 polymer ?
#
loop_
_entity_poly.entity_id
_entity_poly.type
_entity_poly.pdbx_seq_one_letter_code
_entity_poly.pdbx_strand_id
1 'polypeptide(L)'
;MEIRLAAPLQRDSIVDGEGIRAVIWTQGCIHNCFGCHNPETHDVNGGFVVDTKELKKEIKSLSEETGVTFSGGDPFCQIDACLELAKFCHECGLNVWCYTGYTFEKLMILAESQKNILDFLNEIYVLIDGPFILSKKSFDVMFRGSKNQRIIDVKKSLKKKSVVEIKKYQYKENKIPDKEKKEEIYI
;
A
#
# COMPACT_ATOMS: atom_id res chain seq x y z
N MET A 1 2.41 -14.63 16.40
CA MET A 1 0.93 -14.56 16.14
C MET A 1 0.67 -15.06 14.73
N GLU A 2 -0.59 -15.25 14.35
CA GLU A 2 -0.94 -15.69 13.00
C GLU A 2 -1.29 -14.52 12.10
N ILE A 3 -0.98 -14.65 10.80
CA ILE A 3 -1.41 -13.75 9.72
C ILE A 3 -1.92 -14.60 8.55
N ARG A 4 -2.96 -14.14 7.88
CA ARG A 4 -3.49 -14.76 6.68
C ARG A 4 -2.95 -14.07 5.44
N LEU A 5 -2.36 -14.83 4.55
CA LEU A 5 -1.72 -14.34 3.32
C LEU A 5 -2.45 -14.84 2.08
N ALA A 6 -2.44 -14.02 1.03
CA ALA A 6 -2.90 -14.38 -0.30
C ALA A 6 -1.82 -15.10 -1.12
N ALA A 7 -0.55 -14.77 -0.88
CA ALA A 7 0.60 -15.37 -1.54
C ALA A 7 1.80 -15.45 -0.56
N PRO A 8 2.80 -16.32 -0.81
CA PRO A 8 4.07 -16.30 -0.11
C PRO A 8 4.74 -14.93 -0.19
N LEU A 9 5.71 -14.66 0.71
CA LEU A 9 6.50 -13.44 0.65
C LEU A 9 7.14 -13.31 -0.75
N GLN A 10 6.76 -12.25 -1.46
CA GLN A 10 7.36 -11.94 -2.76
C GLN A 10 8.65 -11.15 -2.53
N ARG A 11 9.73 -11.52 -3.20
CA ARG A 11 11.00 -10.79 -3.21
C ARG A 11 11.18 -9.99 -4.49
N ASP A 12 12.12 -9.08 -4.47
CA ASP A 12 12.65 -8.38 -5.66
C ASP A 12 11.59 -7.58 -6.44
N SER A 13 10.54 -7.09 -5.78
CA SER A 13 9.58 -6.21 -6.42
C SER A 13 10.16 -4.80 -6.63
N ILE A 14 9.97 -4.26 -7.84
CA ILE A 14 10.32 -2.88 -8.23
C ILE A 14 9.08 -2.03 -8.54
N VAL A 15 7.88 -2.60 -8.41
CA VAL A 15 6.60 -1.94 -8.75
C VAL A 15 5.74 -1.61 -7.53
N ASP A 16 6.07 -2.17 -6.37
CA ASP A 16 5.30 -2.02 -5.14
C ASP A 16 5.88 -0.96 -4.19
N GLY A 17 6.58 0.02 -4.72
CA GLY A 17 7.22 1.11 -4.01
C GLY A 17 8.62 1.41 -4.52
N GLU A 18 9.28 2.38 -3.91
CA GLU A 18 10.64 2.79 -4.31
C GLU A 18 11.70 1.81 -3.83
N GLY A 19 12.69 1.55 -4.68
CA GLY A 19 13.77 0.60 -4.44
C GLY A 19 13.36 -0.84 -4.75
N ILE A 20 14.17 -1.80 -4.30
CA ILE A 20 13.83 -3.23 -4.35
C ILE A 20 13.08 -3.57 -3.07
N ARG A 21 11.95 -4.24 -3.18
CA ARG A 21 11.08 -4.47 -2.03
C ARG A 21 10.67 -5.94 -1.90
N ALA A 22 10.51 -6.38 -0.67
CA ALA A 22 9.72 -7.57 -0.42
C ALA A 22 8.25 -7.18 -0.20
N VAL A 23 7.30 -8.00 -0.66
CA VAL A 23 5.87 -7.71 -0.55
C VAL A 23 5.19 -8.79 0.28
N ILE A 24 4.48 -8.36 1.32
CA ILE A 24 3.59 -9.19 2.13
C ILE A 24 2.17 -9.01 1.58
N TRP A 25 1.65 -10.05 0.94
CA TRP A 25 0.33 -10.07 0.34
C TRP A 25 -0.70 -10.54 1.37
N THR A 26 -1.33 -9.60 2.08
CA THR A 26 -2.36 -9.95 3.07
C THR A 26 -3.63 -10.45 2.41
N GLN A 27 -4.35 -11.35 3.07
CA GLN A 27 -5.65 -11.84 2.65
C GLN A 27 -6.76 -11.15 3.46
N GLY A 28 -7.89 -10.90 2.81
CA GLY A 28 -9.06 -10.21 3.38
C GLY A 28 -9.09 -8.72 3.06
N CYS A 29 -10.20 -8.27 2.46
CA CYS A 29 -10.42 -6.87 2.13
C CYS A 29 -11.91 -6.53 2.18
N ILE A 30 -12.27 -5.51 2.95
CA ILE A 30 -13.68 -5.08 3.10
C ILE A 30 -14.11 -4.07 2.03
N HIS A 31 -13.17 -3.50 1.27
CA HIS A 31 -13.48 -2.41 0.32
C HIS A 31 -14.19 -2.88 -0.94
N ASN A 32 -13.96 -4.12 -1.36
CA ASN A 32 -14.60 -4.75 -2.52
C ASN A 32 -14.66 -3.83 -3.75
N CYS A 33 -13.55 -3.17 -4.08
CA CYS A 33 -13.47 -2.21 -5.18
C CYS A 33 -13.80 -2.87 -6.51
N PHE A 34 -14.72 -2.28 -7.29
CA PHE A 34 -15.02 -2.77 -8.62
C PHE A 34 -13.80 -2.66 -9.55
N GLY A 35 -13.43 -3.79 -10.17
CA GLY A 35 -12.24 -3.88 -11.03
C GLY A 35 -10.91 -3.91 -10.27
N CYS A 36 -10.94 -4.30 -8.98
CA CYS A 36 -9.74 -4.50 -8.17
C CYS A 36 -8.68 -5.33 -8.94
N HIS A 37 -7.40 -5.02 -8.73
CA HIS A 37 -6.30 -5.76 -9.35
C HIS A 37 -6.11 -7.15 -8.74
N ASN A 38 -6.51 -7.34 -7.47
CA ASN A 38 -6.33 -8.56 -6.70
C ASN A 38 -7.68 -9.02 -6.10
N PRO A 39 -8.72 -9.32 -6.90
CA PRO A 39 -10.04 -9.66 -6.39
C PRO A 39 -10.05 -10.95 -5.56
N GLU A 40 -9.10 -11.85 -5.78
CA GLU A 40 -8.90 -13.10 -5.03
C GLU A 40 -8.53 -12.84 -3.56
N THR A 41 -8.01 -11.65 -3.25
CA THR A 41 -7.64 -11.27 -1.88
C THR A 41 -8.81 -10.74 -1.05
N HIS A 42 -10.02 -10.61 -1.62
CA HIS A 42 -11.18 -10.05 -0.91
C HIS A 42 -11.73 -11.01 0.17
N ASP A 43 -11.79 -12.31 -0.12
CA ASP A 43 -12.33 -13.29 0.81
C ASP A 43 -11.49 -13.36 2.09
N VAL A 44 -12.10 -13.03 3.23
CA VAL A 44 -11.41 -13.05 4.53
C VAL A 44 -11.01 -14.46 4.99
N ASN A 45 -11.60 -15.49 4.40
CA ASN A 45 -11.30 -16.90 4.67
C ASN A 45 -10.40 -17.53 3.60
N GLY A 46 -10.10 -16.80 2.52
CA GLY A 46 -9.21 -17.23 1.44
C GLY A 46 -7.75 -17.32 1.87
N GLY A 47 -6.88 -17.61 0.91
CA GLY A 47 -5.44 -17.70 1.16
C GLY A 47 -5.05 -18.79 2.17
N PHE A 48 -3.97 -18.55 2.92
CA PHE A 48 -3.44 -19.49 3.92
C PHE A 48 -2.92 -18.75 5.15
N VAL A 49 -2.91 -19.45 6.31
CA VAL A 49 -2.43 -18.91 7.59
C VAL A 49 -0.97 -19.26 7.79
N VAL A 50 -0.19 -18.27 8.26
CA VAL A 50 1.25 -18.41 8.57
C VAL A 50 1.50 -17.83 9.97
N ASP A 51 2.41 -18.42 10.74
CA ASP A 51 2.93 -17.78 11.96
C ASP A 51 3.86 -16.61 11.56
N THR A 52 3.65 -15.44 12.15
CA THR A 52 4.50 -14.26 11.92
C THR A 52 5.99 -14.55 12.18
N LYS A 53 6.30 -15.54 13.03
CA LYS A 53 7.69 -15.98 13.26
C LYS A 53 8.36 -16.54 12.01
N GLU A 54 7.61 -17.24 11.14
CA GLU A 54 8.15 -17.76 9.89
C GLU A 54 8.44 -16.61 8.92
N LEU A 55 7.49 -15.67 8.76
CA LEU A 55 7.73 -14.48 7.96
C LEU A 55 8.92 -13.64 8.48
N LYS A 56 9.10 -13.53 9.78
CA LYS A 56 10.27 -12.86 10.36
C LYS A 56 11.58 -13.53 9.96
N LYS A 57 11.63 -14.86 9.86
CA LYS A 57 12.82 -15.56 9.37
C LYS A 57 13.10 -15.21 7.91
N GLU A 58 12.05 -15.17 7.06
CA GLU A 58 12.16 -14.80 5.66
C GLU A 58 12.60 -13.33 5.52
N ILE A 59 11.97 -12.40 6.25
CA ILE A 59 12.35 -10.97 6.27
C ILE A 59 13.81 -10.79 6.70
N LYS A 60 14.27 -11.52 7.72
CA LYS A 60 15.67 -11.47 8.17
C LYS A 60 16.66 -11.95 7.13
N SER A 61 16.23 -12.79 6.18
CA SER A 61 17.07 -13.33 5.10
C SER A 61 17.10 -12.44 3.85
N LEU A 62 16.40 -11.30 3.86
CA LEU A 62 16.44 -10.29 2.79
C LEU A 62 17.83 -9.63 2.78
N SER A 63 18.41 -9.43 1.59
CA SER A 63 19.77 -8.88 1.42
C SER A 63 19.82 -7.70 0.44
N GLU A 64 18.98 -7.72 -0.59
CA GLU A 64 18.96 -6.72 -1.66
C GLU A 64 17.81 -5.72 -1.49
N GLU A 65 16.80 -6.09 -0.70
CA GLU A 65 15.61 -5.28 -0.50
C GLU A 65 15.87 -4.11 0.44
N THR A 66 15.41 -2.94 0.03
CA THR A 66 15.51 -1.69 0.80
C THR A 66 14.31 -1.49 1.73
N GLY A 67 13.30 -2.34 1.62
CA GLY A 67 12.11 -2.25 2.45
C GLY A 67 11.07 -3.32 2.15
N VAL A 68 10.03 -3.30 2.97
CA VAL A 68 8.88 -4.20 2.87
C VAL A 68 7.62 -3.40 2.54
N THR A 69 6.79 -3.95 1.65
CA THR A 69 5.48 -3.38 1.33
C THR A 69 4.38 -4.33 1.80
N PHE A 70 3.44 -3.81 2.58
CA PHE A 70 2.19 -4.48 2.89
C PHE A 70 1.15 -4.16 1.82
N SER A 71 0.61 -5.18 1.18
CA SER A 71 -0.35 -5.08 0.06
C SER A 71 -1.29 -6.29 0.06
N GLY A 72 -1.94 -6.59 -1.08
CA GLY A 72 -2.83 -7.73 -1.24
C GLY A 72 -4.29 -7.36 -1.07
N GLY A 73 -4.93 -7.87 -0.01
CA GLY A 73 -6.22 -7.39 0.49
C GLY A 73 -6.08 -6.00 1.11
N ASP A 74 -6.48 -5.83 2.36
CA ASP A 74 -6.17 -4.61 3.08
C ASP A 74 -5.43 -4.94 4.39
N PRO A 75 -4.18 -4.50 4.56
CA PRO A 75 -3.39 -4.76 5.77
C PRO A 75 -4.07 -4.29 7.06
N PHE A 76 -4.93 -3.27 6.99
CA PHE A 76 -5.73 -2.80 8.13
C PHE A 76 -6.85 -3.77 8.53
N CYS A 77 -7.11 -4.84 7.78
CA CYS A 77 -7.95 -5.95 8.22
C CYS A 77 -7.22 -6.90 9.20
N GLN A 78 -5.88 -6.84 9.28
CA GLN A 78 -5.04 -7.69 10.13
C GLN A 78 -3.98 -6.86 10.87
N ILE A 79 -4.40 -5.75 11.48
CA ILE A 79 -3.53 -4.69 12.02
C ILE A 79 -2.48 -5.23 12.98
N ASP A 80 -2.86 -6.08 13.94
CA ASP A 80 -1.95 -6.52 15.01
C ASP A 80 -0.77 -7.34 14.46
N ALA A 81 -1.05 -8.23 13.49
CA ALA A 81 -0.01 -9.01 12.84
C ALA A 81 0.87 -8.14 11.91
N CYS A 82 0.25 -7.21 11.16
CA CYS A 82 0.99 -6.27 10.33
C CYS A 82 1.87 -5.33 11.17
N LEU A 83 1.38 -4.86 12.30
CA LEU A 83 2.14 -4.04 13.25
C LEU A 83 3.35 -4.81 13.81
N GLU A 84 3.16 -6.07 14.22
CA GLU A 84 4.26 -6.92 14.69
C GLU A 84 5.36 -7.07 13.63
N LEU A 85 4.96 -7.32 12.38
CA LEU A 85 5.89 -7.48 11.26
C LEU A 85 6.56 -6.15 10.88
N ALA A 86 5.82 -5.03 10.89
CA ALA A 86 6.37 -3.72 10.58
C ALA A 86 7.46 -3.30 11.56
N LYS A 87 7.24 -3.51 12.86
CA LYS A 87 8.27 -3.29 13.88
C LYS A 87 9.52 -4.13 13.61
N PHE A 88 9.33 -5.40 13.29
CA PHE A 88 10.44 -6.28 12.96
C PHE A 88 11.21 -5.86 11.70
N CYS A 89 10.51 -5.33 10.68
CA CYS A 89 11.16 -4.74 9.50
C CYS A 89 12.12 -3.62 9.90
N HIS A 90 11.74 -2.74 10.81
CA HIS A 90 12.62 -1.67 11.31
C HIS A 90 13.83 -2.22 12.08
N GLU A 91 13.65 -3.28 12.86
CA GLU A 91 14.78 -3.97 13.55
C GLU A 91 15.79 -4.52 12.51
N CYS A 92 15.32 -4.88 11.31
CA CYS A 92 16.16 -5.32 10.19
C CYS A 92 16.68 -4.16 9.30
N GLY A 93 16.40 -2.90 9.64
CA GLY A 93 16.83 -1.74 8.86
C GLY A 93 15.99 -1.48 7.59
N LEU A 94 14.83 -2.15 7.45
CA LEU A 94 13.96 -2.06 6.29
C LEU A 94 12.87 -1.01 6.51
N ASN A 95 12.64 -0.12 5.53
CA ASN A 95 11.51 0.81 5.59
C ASN A 95 10.20 0.10 5.20
N VAL A 96 9.08 0.63 5.70
CA VAL A 96 7.75 0.04 5.51
C VAL A 96 6.89 0.93 4.62
N TRP A 97 6.35 0.37 3.55
CA TRP A 97 5.27 0.93 2.74
C TRP A 97 4.00 0.13 2.96
N CYS A 98 2.85 0.76 2.80
CA CYS A 98 1.56 0.09 2.98
C CYS A 98 0.53 0.64 2.00
N TYR A 99 -0.21 -0.28 1.38
CA TYR A 99 -1.41 0.03 0.58
C TYR A 99 -2.66 -0.16 1.43
N THR A 100 -3.65 0.71 1.27
CA THR A 100 -4.96 0.56 1.89
C THR A 100 -6.06 1.20 1.04
N GLY A 101 -7.24 0.64 1.08
CA GLY A 101 -8.44 1.25 0.51
C GLY A 101 -9.04 2.35 1.39
N TYR A 102 -8.64 2.46 2.66
CA TYR A 102 -9.01 3.59 3.49
C TYR A 102 -8.32 4.88 3.03
N THR A 103 -8.92 6.03 3.31
CA THR A 103 -8.20 7.30 3.27
C THR A 103 -7.49 7.54 4.61
N PHE A 104 -6.41 8.31 4.60
CA PHE A 104 -5.68 8.69 5.82
C PHE A 104 -6.61 9.33 6.86
N GLU A 105 -7.49 10.21 6.42
CA GLU A 105 -8.47 10.88 7.29
C GLU A 105 -9.41 9.86 7.97
N LYS A 106 -9.86 8.84 7.22
CA LYS A 106 -10.71 7.78 7.77
C LYS A 106 -9.95 6.95 8.80
N LEU A 107 -8.68 6.62 8.53
CA LEU A 107 -7.83 5.91 9.49
C LEU A 107 -7.63 6.73 10.77
N MET A 108 -7.43 8.04 10.66
CA MET A 108 -7.30 8.92 11.84
C MET A 108 -8.58 8.94 12.70
N ILE A 109 -9.77 8.95 12.07
CA ILE A 109 -11.05 8.86 12.80
C ILE A 109 -11.17 7.50 13.50
N LEU A 110 -10.85 6.41 12.81
CA LEU A 110 -10.89 5.07 13.41
C LEU A 110 -9.89 4.90 14.56
N ALA A 111 -8.74 5.55 14.47
CA ALA A 111 -7.70 5.52 15.49
C ALA A 111 -8.13 6.15 16.83
N GLU A 112 -9.18 6.98 16.86
CA GLU A 112 -9.74 7.52 18.10
C GLU A 112 -10.29 6.43 19.02
N SER A 113 -10.82 5.35 18.44
CA SER A 113 -11.37 4.20 19.18
C SER A 113 -10.49 2.94 19.12
N GLN A 114 -9.58 2.85 18.15
CA GLN A 114 -8.72 1.69 17.88
C GLN A 114 -7.25 2.13 17.84
N LYS A 115 -6.60 2.08 19.00
CA LYS A 115 -5.22 2.58 19.14
C LYS A 115 -4.20 1.87 18.23
N ASN A 116 -4.40 0.57 17.95
CA ASN A 116 -3.51 -0.22 17.09
C ASN A 116 -3.43 0.34 15.66
N ILE A 117 -4.45 1.07 15.18
CA ILE A 117 -4.39 1.78 13.89
C ILE A 117 -3.30 2.86 13.93
N LEU A 118 -3.28 3.69 14.98
CA LEU A 118 -2.27 4.72 15.12
C LEU A 118 -0.88 4.10 15.34
N ASP A 119 -0.81 3.04 16.13
CA ASP A 119 0.45 2.32 16.38
C ASP A 119 1.00 1.76 15.06
N PHE A 120 0.17 1.17 14.18
CA PHE A 120 0.60 0.67 12.88
C PHE A 120 0.98 1.82 11.93
N LEU A 121 0.20 2.91 11.88
CA LEU A 121 0.54 4.09 11.08
C LEU A 121 1.92 4.67 11.46
N ASN A 122 2.30 4.64 12.73
CA ASN A 122 3.62 5.11 13.16
C ASN A 122 4.79 4.26 12.63
N GLU A 123 4.54 3.00 12.28
CA GLU A 123 5.55 2.12 11.67
C GLU A 123 5.60 2.25 10.14
N ILE A 124 4.61 2.89 9.51
CA ILE A 124 4.56 3.07 8.05
C ILE A 124 5.32 4.33 7.66
N TYR A 125 6.29 4.17 6.75
CA TYR A 125 7.04 5.29 6.16
C TYR A 125 6.23 5.99 5.07
N VAL A 126 5.66 5.19 4.15
CA VAL A 126 4.82 5.68 3.04
C VAL A 126 3.51 4.90 3.00
N LEU A 127 2.40 5.61 2.96
CA LEU A 127 1.06 5.06 2.79
C LEU A 127 0.53 5.39 1.39
N ILE A 128 0.10 4.37 0.65
CA ILE A 128 -0.71 4.54 -0.56
C ILE A 128 -2.16 4.34 -0.14
N ASP A 129 -2.91 5.44 -0.09
CA ASP A 129 -4.24 5.49 0.47
C ASP A 129 -5.35 5.67 -0.57
N GLY A 130 -6.55 5.26 -0.19
CA GLY A 130 -7.76 5.44 -0.96
C GLY A 130 -8.15 4.23 -1.83
N PRO A 131 -9.45 4.05 -2.07
CA PRO A 131 -9.96 2.91 -2.82
C PRO A 131 -9.53 2.99 -4.30
N PHE A 132 -9.35 1.82 -4.92
CA PHE A 132 -9.20 1.76 -6.37
C PHE A 132 -10.51 2.18 -7.04
N ILE A 133 -10.42 3.11 -7.99
CA ILE A 133 -11.57 3.57 -8.79
C ILE A 133 -11.29 3.28 -10.27
N LEU A 134 -12.03 2.32 -10.86
CA LEU A 134 -11.80 1.87 -12.22
C LEU A 134 -11.84 2.99 -13.25
N SER A 135 -12.78 3.94 -13.14
CA SER A 135 -12.87 5.10 -14.04
C SER A 135 -11.69 6.08 -13.94
N LYS A 136 -10.84 5.93 -12.90
CA LYS A 136 -9.61 6.71 -12.68
C LYS A 136 -8.34 5.87 -12.85
N LYS A 137 -8.47 4.62 -13.33
CA LYS A 137 -7.32 3.75 -13.62
C LYS A 137 -6.37 4.46 -14.59
N SER A 138 -5.08 4.38 -14.31
CA SER A 138 -4.05 4.99 -15.16
C SER A 138 -2.73 4.24 -15.02
N PHE A 139 -2.03 4.08 -16.14
CA PHE A 139 -0.66 3.57 -16.16
C PHE A 139 0.40 4.68 -16.03
N ASP A 140 -0.03 5.96 -16.05
CA ASP A 140 0.86 7.12 -15.93
C ASP A 140 1.18 7.46 -14.47
N VAL A 141 0.56 6.74 -13.52
CA VAL A 141 0.76 6.99 -12.08
C VAL A 141 1.70 5.93 -11.48
N MET A 142 2.75 6.37 -10.82
CA MET A 142 3.70 5.46 -10.16
C MET A 142 3.08 4.83 -8.91
N PHE A 143 3.34 3.56 -8.67
CA PHE A 143 3.02 2.82 -7.45
C PHE A 143 1.55 2.86 -7.00
N ARG A 144 0.59 3.10 -7.90
CA ARG A 144 -0.86 3.12 -7.58
C ARG A 144 -1.67 2.75 -8.81
N GLY A 145 -2.87 2.23 -8.57
CA GLY A 145 -3.73 1.73 -9.64
C GLY A 145 -4.63 2.80 -10.26
N SER A 146 -4.93 3.89 -9.54
CA SER A 146 -5.85 4.93 -9.99
C SER A 146 -5.43 6.32 -9.52
N LYS A 147 -5.77 7.36 -10.30
CA LYS A 147 -5.35 8.75 -10.09
C LYS A 147 -5.82 9.37 -8.77
N ASN A 148 -6.87 8.83 -8.16
CA ASN A 148 -7.39 9.31 -6.86
C ASN A 148 -6.59 8.83 -5.66
N GLN A 149 -5.80 7.76 -5.80
CA GLN A 149 -4.96 7.27 -4.71
C GLN A 149 -3.80 8.24 -4.48
N ARG A 150 -3.41 8.42 -3.21
CA ARG A 150 -2.35 9.35 -2.82
C ARG A 150 -1.14 8.59 -2.28
N ILE A 151 0.04 9.13 -2.46
CA ILE A 151 1.29 8.62 -1.87
C ILE A 151 1.71 9.59 -0.77
N ILE A 152 1.56 9.15 0.46
CA ILE A 152 1.58 9.99 1.68
C ILE A 152 2.85 9.73 2.48
N ASP A 153 3.54 10.80 2.87
CA ASP A 153 4.56 10.80 3.92
C ASP A 153 3.83 10.72 5.28
N VAL A 154 3.78 9.52 5.87
CA VAL A 154 2.99 9.28 7.07
C VAL A 154 3.50 10.08 8.26
N LYS A 155 4.82 10.10 8.47
CA LYS A 155 5.42 10.82 9.60
C LYS A 155 5.11 12.33 9.56
N LYS A 156 5.20 12.94 8.37
CA LYS A 156 4.84 14.36 8.23
C LYS A 156 3.35 14.58 8.38
N SER A 157 2.52 13.67 7.88
CA SER A 157 1.06 13.77 7.97
C SER A 157 0.58 13.67 9.40
N LEU A 158 1.10 12.71 10.18
CA LEU A 158 0.79 12.58 11.61
C LEU A 158 1.20 13.84 12.40
N LYS A 159 2.42 14.36 12.15
CA LYS A 159 2.89 15.60 12.80
C LYS A 159 2.03 16.81 12.47
N LYS A 160 1.58 16.94 11.21
CA LYS A 160 0.71 18.04 10.75
C LYS A 160 -0.76 17.84 11.07
N LYS A 161 -1.18 16.62 11.44
CA LYS A 161 -2.59 16.19 11.53
C LYS A 161 -3.37 16.43 10.22
N SER A 162 -2.69 16.36 9.08
CA SER A 162 -3.25 16.53 7.74
C SER A 162 -2.36 15.84 6.72
N VAL A 163 -2.93 15.44 5.59
CA VAL A 163 -2.20 14.72 4.53
C VAL A 163 -1.04 15.55 3.99
N VAL A 164 0.12 14.92 3.91
CA VAL A 164 1.31 15.43 3.23
C VAL A 164 1.70 14.44 2.13
N GLU A 165 1.30 14.73 0.90
CA GLU A 165 1.69 13.92 -0.24
C GLU A 165 3.16 14.11 -0.60
N ILE A 166 3.80 13.03 -1.07
CA ILE A 166 5.20 13.06 -1.54
C ILE A 166 5.23 13.66 -2.94
N LYS A 167 5.77 14.88 -3.08
CA LYS A 167 5.73 15.68 -4.30
C LYS A 167 6.24 14.98 -5.56
N LYS A 168 7.29 14.16 -5.45
CA LYS A 168 7.88 13.43 -6.60
C LYS A 168 6.94 12.42 -7.25
N TYR A 169 5.89 11.99 -6.55
CA TYR A 169 4.90 11.03 -7.05
C TYR A 169 3.56 11.68 -7.38
N GLN A 170 3.41 12.99 -7.21
CA GLN A 170 2.18 13.67 -7.58
C GLN A 170 1.96 13.58 -9.08
N TYR A 171 0.77 13.15 -9.48
CA TYR A 171 0.36 13.13 -10.88
C TYR A 171 0.23 14.58 -11.38
N LYS A 172 0.98 14.90 -12.41
CA LYS A 172 0.82 16.17 -13.14
C LYS A 172 0.04 15.84 -14.41
N GLU A 173 -1.17 16.36 -14.54
CA GLU A 173 -1.83 16.34 -15.84
C GLU A 173 -0.96 17.10 -16.84
N ASN A 174 -0.43 16.37 -17.82
CA ASN A 174 0.13 17.00 -19.00
C ASN A 174 -1.04 17.66 -19.72
N LYS A 175 -1.20 18.98 -19.57
CA LYS A 175 -2.08 19.76 -20.43
C LYS A 175 -1.50 19.67 -21.83
N ILE A 176 -2.05 18.77 -22.67
CA ILE A 176 -1.78 18.78 -24.12
C ILE A 176 -2.26 20.17 -24.60
N PRO A 177 -1.39 21.00 -25.18
CA PRO A 177 -1.85 22.28 -25.73
C PRO A 177 -2.94 22.01 -26.77
N ASP A 178 -4.03 22.78 -26.72
CA ASP A 178 -5.20 22.62 -27.63
C ASP A 178 -4.88 22.65 -29.13
N LYS A 179 -3.61 22.82 -29.51
CA LYS A 179 -3.14 22.88 -30.90
C LYS A 179 -3.03 21.50 -31.60
N GLU A 180 -2.99 20.40 -30.88
CA GLU A 180 -2.86 19.06 -31.50
C GLU A 180 -4.19 18.34 -31.78
N LYS A 181 -5.34 18.99 -31.51
CA LYS A 181 -6.67 18.43 -31.82
C LYS A 181 -7.15 18.64 -33.26
N LYS A 182 -6.31 19.13 -34.17
CA LYS A 182 -6.69 19.35 -35.54
C LYS A 182 -5.71 18.70 -36.53
N GLU A 183 -5.73 17.40 -36.59
CA GLU A 183 -5.40 16.64 -37.80
C GLU A 183 -6.01 15.24 -37.65
N GLU A 184 -7.30 15.14 -37.93
CA GLU A 184 -7.89 13.87 -38.35
C GLU A 184 -7.34 13.56 -39.74
N ILE A 185 -6.37 12.66 -39.82
CA ILE A 185 -5.91 12.11 -41.08
C ILE A 185 -6.95 11.09 -41.51
N TYR A 186 -7.81 11.49 -42.47
CA TYR A 186 -8.61 10.53 -43.26
C TYR A 186 -7.66 9.81 -44.23
N ILE A 187 -7.50 8.50 -44.07
CA ILE A 187 -7.02 7.57 -45.09
C ILE A 187 -8.15 6.64 -45.44
#